data_594f5342186263a4bcf21c56e4e14f58
#
_entry.id   594f5342186263a4bcf21c56e4e14f58
#
_cell.length_a   1.000
_cell.length_b   1.000
_cell.length_c   1.000
_cell.angle_alpha   90.00
_cell.angle_beta   90.00
_cell.angle_gamma   90.00
#
_symmetry.space_group_name_H-M   'P 1'
#
loop_
_entity.id
_entity.type
_entity.pdbx_description
1 polymer ?
#
loop_
_entity_poly.entity_id
_entity_poly.type
_entity_poly.pdbx_seq_one_letter_code
_entity_poly.pdbx_strand_id
1 'polypeptide(L)'
;MRRCVNRSSPSAGKSIAPARVVIVGAGLPGLTAAYRLKQKGIIATVYEANTRLGGRCGTNRTSFANGQIAVRGGEFIDQAHTATRQLAQELGLPLDNVVAAEPSGSEPFCHFDGIAYSYAQAVNYMKAVWQPLKRDYVDAGYPTLYTSSTARGRELDAMSIRTWITQNVLGGITSRLGQLLDVAYCIEYGADTTDPSALNLIYLIGAVGQGQIRLFGPSNEKYKVRGGNDQMVSRLAAALGGQIITGKVLNAVAASGNRWTLGFGDRSSVTADRVILALPFSVMRERVNLRNAGFFVQKMGAINELGMGSNAKLALQFTTRHWNTLGCNDDSYSDTGYQATWDVTRGQTGANGILVDYTGGSVTARQSGRLPSALAQQFLAQAEVVLPGLAAKFTGAVTFDDWSRNPWTLGSYAYFKVGQYQRFAGAEGEIVGSCHFAGEQTSQDAQGYLDGAVESGNRAADEVVSALTA
;
A
#
# COMPACT_ATOMS: atom_id res chain seq x y z
N MET A 1 56.89 -35.42 -48.78
CA MET A 1 56.53 -34.06 -48.23
C MET A 1 55.26 -34.20 -47.44
N ARG A 2 55.38 -34.24 -46.10
CA ARG A 2 54.22 -34.24 -45.18
C ARG A 2 53.99 -32.80 -44.70
N ARG A 3 52.83 -32.20 -45.00
CA ARG A 3 52.43 -30.89 -44.51
C ARG A 3 51.95 -31.02 -43.06
N CYS A 4 52.62 -30.35 -42.11
CA CYS A 4 52.12 -30.10 -40.74
C CYS A 4 50.95 -29.15 -40.79
N VAL A 5 49.80 -29.60 -40.32
CA VAL A 5 48.62 -28.74 -40.06
C VAL A 5 48.75 -28.20 -38.65
N ASN A 6 49.01 -26.90 -38.53
CA ASN A 6 48.94 -26.18 -37.27
C ASN A 6 47.49 -26.15 -36.78
N ARG A 7 47.19 -26.84 -35.70
CA ARG A 7 45.93 -26.68 -34.94
C ARG A 7 46.06 -25.45 -34.03
N SER A 8 45.39 -24.37 -34.38
CA SER A 8 45.16 -23.24 -33.48
C SER A 8 44.31 -23.70 -32.28
N SER A 9 44.84 -23.56 -31.08
CA SER A 9 44.09 -23.77 -29.83
C SER A 9 42.92 -22.79 -29.74
N PRO A 10 41.71 -23.21 -29.27
CA PRO A 10 40.59 -22.29 -29.05
C PRO A 10 40.99 -21.31 -27.95
N SER A 11 40.83 -20.03 -28.23
CA SER A 11 40.98 -18.97 -27.23
C SER A 11 40.04 -19.24 -26.04
N ALA A 12 40.59 -19.39 -24.85
CA ALA A 12 39.80 -19.46 -23.63
C ALA A 12 38.93 -18.20 -23.55
N GLY A 13 37.62 -18.35 -23.74
CA GLY A 13 36.65 -17.30 -23.53
C GLY A 13 36.84 -16.79 -22.10
N LYS A 14 37.02 -15.47 -21.96
CA LYS A 14 37.04 -14.80 -20.65
C LYS A 14 35.74 -15.15 -19.95
N SER A 15 35.80 -15.91 -18.88
CA SER A 15 34.67 -16.11 -17.97
C SER A 15 34.31 -14.72 -17.41
N ILE A 16 33.22 -14.14 -17.90
CA ILE A 16 32.65 -12.92 -17.34
C ILE A 16 32.12 -13.31 -15.97
N ALA A 17 32.65 -12.72 -14.90
CA ALA A 17 32.16 -12.96 -13.57
C ALA A 17 30.65 -12.64 -13.53
N PRO A 18 29.84 -13.47 -12.84
CA PRO A 18 28.40 -13.24 -12.79
C PRO A 18 28.10 -11.84 -12.23
N ALA A 19 27.16 -11.12 -12.86
CA ALA A 19 26.80 -9.78 -12.46
C ALA A 19 26.33 -9.75 -11.00
N ARG A 20 26.84 -8.81 -10.23
CA ARG A 20 26.45 -8.63 -8.83
C ARG A 20 25.14 -7.84 -8.77
N VAL A 21 24.06 -8.51 -8.35
CA VAL A 21 22.73 -7.91 -8.14
C VAL A 21 22.52 -7.66 -6.65
N VAL A 22 22.11 -6.44 -6.30
CA VAL A 22 21.81 -6.02 -4.93
C VAL A 22 20.40 -5.46 -4.87
N ILE A 23 19.66 -5.86 -3.83
CA ILE A 23 18.33 -5.35 -3.52
C ILE A 23 18.40 -4.66 -2.16
N VAL A 24 17.81 -3.47 -2.03
CA VAL A 24 17.72 -2.75 -0.76
C VAL A 24 16.27 -2.63 -0.34
N GLY A 25 15.97 -3.20 0.83
CA GLY A 25 14.63 -3.34 1.39
C GLY A 25 14.08 -4.76 1.27
N ALA A 26 13.83 -5.40 2.41
CA ALA A 26 13.18 -6.73 2.49
C ALA A 26 11.69 -6.59 2.84
N GLY A 27 11.02 -5.57 2.27
CA GLY A 27 9.58 -5.50 2.15
C GLY A 27 9.07 -6.51 1.12
N LEU A 28 7.76 -6.62 0.98
CA LEU A 28 7.15 -7.54 0.02
C LEU A 28 7.71 -7.37 -1.41
N PRO A 29 7.93 -6.13 -1.94
CA PRO A 29 8.46 -5.96 -3.30
C PRO A 29 9.90 -6.46 -3.45
N GLY A 30 10.78 -6.16 -2.50
CA GLY A 30 12.18 -6.59 -2.58
C GLY A 30 12.35 -8.10 -2.42
N LEU A 31 11.57 -8.72 -1.53
CA LEU A 31 11.55 -10.18 -1.37
C LEU A 31 10.98 -10.88 -2.61
N THR A 32 9.92 -10.32 -3.22
CA THR A 32 9.36 -10.83 -4.47
C THR A 32 10.39 -10.75 -5.59
N ALA A 33 11.06 -9.59 -5.75
CA ALA A 33 12.11 -9.43 -6.77
C ALA A 33 13.23 -10.44 -6.59
N ALA A 34 13.74 -10.62 -5.35
CA ALA A 34 14.78 -11.60 -5.06
C ALA A 34 14.34 -13.04 -5.38
N TYR A 35 13.10 -13.38 -5.06
CA TYR A 35 12.52 -14.69 -5.34
C TYR A 35 12.40 -14.96 -6.84
N ARG A 36 11.91 -13.99 -7.63
CA ARG A 36 11.83 -14.11 -9.10
C ARG A 36 13.22 -14.24 -9.74
N LEU A 37 14.19 -13.45 -9.31
CA LEU A 37 15.56 -13.55 -9.76
C LEU A 37 16.15 -14.93 -9.47
N LYS A 38 15.93 -15.45 -8.25
CA LYS A 38 16.38 -16.80 -7.88
C LYS A 38 15.77 -17.90 -8.77
N GLN A 39 14.48 -17.78 -9.11
CA GLN A 39 13.82 -18.70 -10.05
C GLN A 39 14.47 -18.69 -11.46
N LYS A 40 15.15 -17.60 -11.83
CA LYS A 40 15.91 -17.44 -13.08
C LYS A 40 17.41 -17.76 -12.92
N GLY A 41 17.82 -18.31 -11.77
CA GLY A 41 19.22 -18.65 -11.52
C GLY A 41 20.10 -17.46 -11.11
N ILE A 42 19.54 -16.29 -10.89
CA ILE A 42 20.27 -15.07 -10.48
C ILE A 42 20.17 -14.92 -8.97
N ILE A 43 21.32 -14.93 -8.29
CA ILE A 43 21.41 -14.79 -6.85
C ILE A 43 21.66 -13.32 -6.50
N ALA A 44 20.65 -12.67 -5.91
CA ALA A 44 20.76 -11.31 -5.41
C ALA A 44 21.02 -11.29 -3.90
N THR A 45 21.78 -10.30 -3.42
CA THR A 45 21.90 -10.02 -1.98
C THR A 45 20.84 -8.97 -1.60
N VAL A 46 20.04 -9.28 -0.59
CA VAL A 46 18.99 -8.37 -0.07
C VAL A 46 19.48 -7.75 1.23
N TYR A 47 19.55 -6.42 1.29
CA TYR A 47 19.88 -5.65 2.50
C TYR A 47 18.63 -5.06 3.12
N GLU A 48 18.44 -5.27 4.42
CA GLU A 48 17.30 -4.76 5.20
C GLU A 48 17.80 -3.96 6.40
N ALA A 49 17.21 -2.79 6.61
CA ALA A 49 17.57 -1.93 7.72
C ALA A 49 17.11 -2.46 9.08
N ASN A 50 15.92 -3.06 9.13
CA ASN A 50 15.32 -3.61 10.35
C ASN A 50 15.83 -5.04 10.62
N THR A 51 15.57 -5.55 11.82
CA THR A 51 15.69 -6.97 12.14
C THR A 51 14.46 -7.77 11.72
N ARG A 52 13.28 -7.10 11.59
CA ARG A 52 12.04 -7.68 11.08
C ARG A 52 11.90 -7.44 9.57
N LEU A 53 11.58 -8.49 8.84
CA LEU A 53 11.28 -8.43 7.41
C LEU A 53 9.82 -8.00 7.15
N GLY A 54 9.51 -7.66 5.91
CA GLY A 54 8.14 -7.44 5.42
C GLY A 54 7.67 -5.99 5.42
N GLY A 55 8.42 -5.05 5.99
CA GLY A 55 8.03 -3.63 5.97
C GLY A 55 6.63 -3.39 6.55
N ARG A 56 5.70 -2.90 5.71
CA ARG A 56 4.29 -2.64 6.07
C ARG A 56 3.39 -3.88 6.07
N CYS A 57 3.92 -5.06 5.79
CA CYS A 57 3.23 -6.33 5.91
C CYS A 57 3.58 -6.98 7.25
N GLY A 58 2.64 -7.05 8.17
CA GLY A 58 2.85 -7.59 9.51
C GLY A 58 1.55 -7.98 10.19
N THR A 59 1.61 -8.96 11.11
CA THR A 59 0.46 -9.49 11.84
C THR A 59 0.76 -9.56 13.32
N ASN A 60 -0.17 -9.09 14.15
CA ASN A 60 -0.12 -9.22 15.60
C ASN A 60 -0.82 -10.54 16.00
N ARG A 61 -0.06 -11.41 16.69
CA ARG A 61 -0.54 -12.75 17.13
C ARG A 61 -0.54 -12.93 18.63
N THR A 62 -0.14 -11.92 19.38
CA THR A 62 0.14 -12.08 20.82
C THR A 62 -0.66 -11.17 21.74
N SER A 63 -1.28 -10.11 21.20
CA SER A 63 -1.95 -9.11 22.03
C SER A 63 -3.43 -9.41 22.31
N PHE A 64 -4.01 -10.40 21.63
CA PHE A 64 -5.44 -10.68 21.70
C PHE A 64 -5.68 -12.10 22.21
N ALA A 65 -6.77 -12.27 22.95
CA ALA A 65 -7.15 -13.55 23.54
C ALA A 65 -7.68 -14.53 22.46
N ASN A 66 -7.78 -15.80 22.84
CA ASN A 66 -8.38 -16.89 22.06
C ASN A 66 -7.70 -17.16 20.70
N GLY A 67 -6.40 -16.86 20.59
CA GLY A 67 -5.62 -17.07 19.37
C GLY A 67 -6.02 -16.18 18.19
N GLN A 68 -6.85 -15.16 18.42
CA GLN A 68 -7.20 -14.21 17.38
C GLN A 68 -6.03 -13.31 17.00
N ILE A 69 -5.98 -12.92 15.73
CA ILE A 69 -4.91 -12.13 15.16
C ILE A 69 -5.45 -10.86 14.53
N ALA A 70 -4.62 -9.80 14.52
CA ALA A 70 -4.91 -8.58 13.79
C ALA A 70 -3.79 -8.25 12.80
N VAL A 71 -4.15 -7.94 11.56
CA VAL A 71 -3.20 -7.49 10.54
C VAL A 71 -2.87 -6.01 10.79
N ARG A 72 -1.59 -5.72 10.95
CA ARG A 72 -1.09 -4.40 11.34
C ARG A 72 -1.07 -3.40 10.18
N GLY A 73 -0.77 -3.87 8.96
CA GLY A 73 -0.64 -3.05 7.75
C GLY A 73 -1.62 -3.46 6.66
N GLY A 74 -1.11 -3.69 5.44
CA GLY A 74 -1.93 -4.15 4.31
C GLY A 74 -2.66 -5.44 4.64
N GLU A 75 -3.99 -5.39 4.60
CA GLU A 75 -4.85 -6.46 5.08
C GLU A 75 -5.62 -7.15 3.96
N PHE A 76 -6.40 -6.37 3.20
CA PHE A 76 -7.28 -6.94 2.22
C PHE A 76 -6.61 -7.13 0.85
N ILE A 77 -7.06 -8.16 0.16
CA ILE A 77 -6.63 -8.51 -1.19
C ILE A 77 -7.89 -8.59 -2.05
N ASP A 78 -8.00 -7.71 -3.03
CA ASP A 78 -9.13 -7.70 -3.94
C ASP A 78 -9.15 -8.91 -4.88
N GLN A 79 -10.30 -9.20 -5.42
CA GLN A 79 -10.42 -10.22 -6.47
C GLN A 79 -9.58 -9.86 -7.71
N ALA A 80 -9.41 -8.59 -8.00
CA ALA A 80 -8.58 -8.08 -9.09
C ALA A 80 -7.07 -8.12 -8.81
N HIS A 81 -6.64 -8.24 -7.56
CA HIS A 81 -5.24 -8.29 -7.14
C HIS A 81 -4.58 -9.60 -7.54
N THR A 82 -4.32 -9.76 -8.84
CA THR A 82 -3.87 -11.02 -9.43
C THR A 82 -2.43 -11.37 -9.04
N ALA A 83 -1.54 -10.39 -8.94
CA ALA A 83 -0.14 -10.63 -8.61
C ALA A 83 0.02 -11.20 -7.19
N THR A 84 -0.67 -10.60 -6.21
CA THR A 84 -0.63 -11.07 -4.81
C THR A 84 -1.31 -12.43 -4.66
N ARG A 85 -2.44 -12.65 -5.33
CA ARG A 85 -3.16 -13.93 -5.28
C ARG A 85 -2.35 -15.07 -5.87
N GLN A 86 -1.69 -14.84 -7.02
CA GLN A 86 -0.79 -15.81 -7.64
C GLN A 86 0.41 -16.10 -6.75
N LEU A 87 1.04 -15.07 -6.18
CA LEU A 87 2.15 -15.26 -5.24
C LEU A 87 1.72 -16.10 -4.02
N ALA A 88 0.56 -15.79 -3.42
CA ALA A 88 0.03 -16.58 -2.30
C ALA A 88 -0.17 -18.05 -2.70
N GLN A 89 -0.73 -18.33 -3.88
CA GLN A 89 -0.91 -19.67 -4.41
C GLN A 89 0.42 -20.40 -4.63
N GLU A 90 1.41 -19.74 -5.23
CA GLU A 90 2.76 -20.29 -5.45
C GLU A 90 3.46 -20.66 -4.13
N LEU A 91 3.22 -19.87 -3.09
CA LEU A 91 3.76 -20.08 -1.76
C LEU A 91 2.95 -21.10 -0.92
N GLY A 92 1.88 -21.69 -1.49
CA GLY A 92 1.01 -22.65 -0.81
C GLY A 92 0.19 -22.03 0.33
N LEU A 93 -0.17 -20.73 0.22
CA LEU A 93 -0.91 -20.01 1.24
C LEU A 93 -2.39 -19.92 0.86
N PRO A 94 -3.30 -20.47 1.70
CA PRO A 94 -4.74 -20.35 1.46
C PRO A 94 -5.23 -18.92 1.70
N LEU A 95 -6.19 -18.48 0.88
CA LEU A 95 -6.89 -17.22 1.04
C LEU A 95 -8.25 -17.44 1.66
N ASP A 96 -8.57 -16.70 2.72
CA ASP A 96 -9.90 -16.66 3.30
C ASP A 96 -10.77 -15.64 2.55
N ASN A 97 -11.99 -16.01 2.18
CA ASN A 97 -12.97 -15.10 1.61
C ASN A 97 -13.72 -14.42 2.77
N VAL A 98 -13.33 -13.20 3.09
CA VAL A 98 -13.89 -12.49 4.24
C VAL A 98 -15.28 -11.91 3.96
N VAL A 99 -15.61 -11.62 2.71
CA VAL A 99 -16.96 -11.21 2.30
C VAL A 99 -17.97 -12.34 2.52
N ALA A 100 -17.58 -13.59 2.25
CA ALA A 100 -18.46 -14.75 2.50
C ALA A 100 -18.68 -15.03 4.00
N ALA A 101 -17.93 -14.44 4.88
CA ALA A 101 -18.08 -14.55 6.33
C ALA A 101 -18.95 -13.43 6.94
N GLU A 102 -19.44 -12.50 6.13
CA GLU A 102 -20.38 -11.47 6.59
C GLU A 102 -21.72 -12.09 6.97
N PRO A 103 -22.35 -11.63 8.06
CA PRO A 103 -23.68 -12.08 8.42
C PRO A 103 -24.72 -11.71 7.34
N SER A 104 -25.59 -12.65 6.99
CA SER A 104 -26.66 -12.39 6.03
C SER A 104 -27.59 -11.28 6.52
N GLY A 105 -27.84 -10.28 5.65
CA GLY A 105 -28.73 -9.16 5.94
C GLY A 105 -28.08 -8.03 6.74
N SER A 106 -26.78 -8.11 7.03
CA SER A 106 -26.03 -6.98 7.58
C SER A 106 -25.59 -6.01 6.48
N GLU A 107 -25.37 -4.74 6.85
CA GLU A 107 -24.91 -3.69 5.94
C GLU A 107 -23.94 -2.73 6.65
N PRO A 108 -23.11 -1.95 5.92
CA PRO A 108 -22.33 -0.87 6.49
C PRO A 108 -23.21 0.20 7.14
N PHE A 109 -22.76 0.77 8.26
CA PHE A 109 -23.45 1.87 8.92
C PHE A 109 -22.82 3.20 8.57
N CYS A 110 -23.66 4.20 8.27
CA CYS A 110 -23.25 5.58 8.03
C CYS A 110 -23.92 6.50 9.03
N HIS A 111 -23.14 7.40 9.67
CA HIS A 111 -23.65 8.36 10.63
C HIS A 111 -22.98 9.71 10.44
N PHE A 112 -23.75 10.70 9.95
CA PHE A 112 -23.27 12.04 9.70
C PHE A 112 -24.34 13.08 10.06
N ASP A 113 -23.94 14.24 10.61
CA ASP A 113 -24.83 15.30 11.10
C ASP A 113 -25.80 14.80 12.18
N GLY A 114 -25.36 13.89 13.06
CA GLY A 114 -26.20 13.31 14.09
C GLY A 114 -27.28 12.35 13.57
N ILE A 115 -27.23 11.93 12.32
CA ILE A 115 -28.25 11.08 11.68
C ILE A 115 -27.59 9.83 11.08
N ALA A 116 -28.13 8.66 11.49
CA ALA A 116 -27.83 7.39 10.85
C ALA A 116 -28.60 7.26 9.53
N TYR A 117 -27.94 6.70 8.48
CA TYR A 117 -28.59 6.34 7.23
C TYR A 117 -28.04 5.04 6.65
N SER A 118 -28.86 4.35 5.86
CA SER A 118 -28.52 3.04 5.35
C SER A 118 -27.48 3.10 4.23
N TYR A 119 -26.74 2.01 4.05
CA TYR A 119 -25.83 1.87 2.92
C TYR A 119 -26.56 1.97 1.57
N ALA A 120 -27.80 1.49 1.48
CA ALA A 120 -28.63 1.66 0.28
C ALA A 120 -28.87 3.14 -0.05
N GLN A 121 -29.07 4.00 0.95
CA GLN A 121 -29.16 5.45 0.74
C GLN A 121 -27.82 6.04 0.28
N ALA A 122 -26.69 5.61 0.89
CA ALA A 122 -25.37 6.03 0.46
C ALA A 122 -25.10 5.67 -1.01
N VAL A 123 -25.42 4.44 -1.41
CA VAL A 123 -25.30 3.99 -2.81
C VAL A 123 -26.20 4.80 -3.75
N ASN A 124 -27.41 5.16 -3.36
CA ASN A 124 -28.27 6.00 -4.18
C ASN A 124 -27.70 7.42 -4.34
N TYR A 125 -27.12 8.00 -3.29
CA TYR A 125 -26.40 9.27 -3.40
C TYR A 125 -25.17 9.14 -4.33
N MET A 126 -24.43 8.04 -4.25
CA MET A 126 -23.30 7.76 -5.16
C MET A 126 -23.74 7.65 -6.61
N LYS A 127 -24.91 7.02 -6.91
CA LYS A 127 -25.46 6.97 -8.27
C LYS A 127 -25.77 8.35 -8.83
N ALA A 128 -26.15 9.32 -7.99
CA ALA A 128 -26.45 10.68 -8.43
C ALA A 128 -25.20 11.42 -8.95
N VAL A 129 -24.00 11.09 -8.43
CA VAL A 129 -22.74 11.72 -8.87
C VAL A 129 -22.02 10.90 -9.94
N TRP A 130 -22.57 9.78 -10.38
CA TRP A 130 -21.93 8.92 -11.38
C TRP A 130 -21.69 9.64 -12.72
N GLN A 131 -22.61 10.47 -13.18
CA GLN A 131 -22.49 11.21 -14.46
C GLN A 131 -21.23 12.12 -14.48
N PRO A 132 -21.02 13.05 -13.54
CA PRO A 132 -19.81 13.85 -13.51
C PRO A 132 -18.54 13.01 -13.31
N LEU A 133 -18.57 11.97 -12.48
CA LEU A 133 -17.46 11.04 -12.33
C LEU A 133 -17.06 10.36 -13.63
N LYS A 134 -18.04 9.81 -14.35
CA LYS A 134 -17.81 9.10 -15.62
C LYS A 134 -17.30 10.01 -16.70
N ARG A 135 -17.88 11.20 -16.82
CA ARG A 135 -17.40 12.23 -17.77
C ARG A 135 -15.93 12.57 -17.47
N ASP A 136 -15.62 12.91 -16.23
CA ASP A 136 -14.29 13.32 -15.84
C ASP A 136 -13.26 12.19 -16.02
N TYR A 137 -13.63 10.92 -15.74
CA TYR A 137 -12.79 9.76 -16.02
C TYR A 137 -12.48 9.59 -17.52
N VAL A 138 -13.49 9.73 -18.37
CA VAL A 138 -13.35 9.59 -19.83
C VAL A 138 -12.51 10.73 -20.40
N ASP A 139 -12.81 11.97 -20.00
CA ASP A 139 -12.15 13.17 -20.52
C ASP A 139 -10.72 13.33 -20.00
N ALA A 140 -10.44 12.87 -18.77
CA ALA A 140 -9.08 12.80 -18.25
C ALA A 140 -8.23 11.80 -19.01
N GLY A 141 -8.83 10.68 -19.43
CA GLY A 141 -8.09 9.51 -19.92
C GLY A 141 -7.25 8.87 -18.80
N TYR A 142 -7.03 7.58 -18.88
CA TYR A 142 -6.18 6.86 -17.93
C TYR A 142 -5.02 6.18 -18.65
N PRO A 143 -3.82 6.34 -18.14
CA PRO A 143 -3.40 7.19 -17.02
C PRO A 143 -3.03 8.62 -17.44
N THR A 144 -3.10 9.57 -16.49
CA THR A 144 -2.40 10.86 -16.61
C THR A 144 -0.95 10.67 -16.16
N LEU A 145 -0.01 10.97 -17.05
CA LEU A 145 1.43 10.86 -16.81
C LEU A 145 2.13 12.19 -17.07
N TYR A 146 3.36 12.35 -16.55
CA TYR A 146 4.17 13.54 -16.82
C TYR A 146 4.54 13.66 -18.31
N THR A 147 4.57 12.54 -19.04
CA THR A 147 4.85 12.47 -20.47
C THR A 147 3.60 12.64 -21.33
N SER A 148 2.40 12.39 -20.80
CA SER A 148 1.15 12.44 -21.55
C SER A 148 -0.03 12.74 -20.65
N SER A 149 -0.83 13.77 -21.02
CA SER A 149 -2.04 14.16 -20.28
C SER A 149 -3.01 14.88 -21.20
N THR A 150 -4.31 14.72 -20.94
CA THR A 150 -5.35 15.51 -21.61
C THR A 150 -5.51 16.89 -20.94
N ALA A 151 -6.26 17.81 -21.56
CA ALA A 151 -6.58 19.09 -20.93
C ALA A 151 -7.39 18.87 -19.64
N ARG A 152 -8.39 17.96 -19.67
CA ARG A 152 -9.20 17.64 -18.48
C ARG A 152 -8.39 16.96 -17.38
N GLY A 153 -7.48 16.05 -17.74
CA GLY A 153 -6.56 15.44 -16.77
C GLY A 153 -5.73 16.49 -16.03
N ARG A 154 -5.22 17.50 -16.73
CA ARG A 154 -4.48 18.61 -16.11
C ARG A 154 -5.35 19.48 -15.19
N GLU A 155 -6.57 19.77 -15.57
CA GLU A 155 -7.50 20.52 -14.73
C GLU A 155 -7.86 19.76 -13.45
N LEU A 156 -8.12 18.45 -13.55
CA LEU A 156 -8.44 17.60 -12.41
C LEU A 156 -7.23 17.40 -11.49
N ASP A 157 -6.01 17.32 -12.05
CA ASP A 157 -4.79 17.27 -11.25
C ASP A 157 -4.54 18.57 -10.47
N ALA A 158 -4.95 19.71 -11.03
CA ALA A 158 -4.82 21.02 -10.38
C ALA A 158 -5.82 21.28 -9.25
N MET A 159 -6.78 20.39 -9.02
CA MET A 159 -7.76 20.51 -7.93
C MET A 159 -7.65 19.35 -6.94
N SER A 160 -8.05 19.60 -5.69
CA SER A 160 -8.11 18.57 -4.66
C SER A 160 -9.40 17.73 -4.76
N ILE A 161 -9.41 16.55 -4.14
CA ILE A 161 -10.61 15.74 -3.97
C ILE A 161 -11.73 16.56 -3.32
N ARG A 162 -11.43 17.33 -2.26
CA ARG A 162 -12.40 18.19 -1.58
C ARG A 162 -13.01 19.22 -2.50
N THR A 163 -12.21 19.84 -3.36
CA THR A 163 -12.68 20.79 -4.36
C THR A 163 -13.64 20.13 -5.33
N TRP A 164 -13.28 18.95 -5.85
CA TRP A 164 -14.13 18.19 -6.74
C TRP A 164 -15.47 17.81 -6.10
N ILE A 165 -15.46 17.30 -4.85
CA ILE A 165 -16.69 16.98 -4.09
C ILE A 165 -17.56 18.23 -3.95
N THR A 166 -16.98 19.36 -3.56
CA THR A 166 -17.71 20.62 -3.37
C THR A 166 -18.42 21.09 -4.63
N GLN A 167 -17.82 20.87 -5.80
CA GLN A 167 -18.35 21.31 -7.09
C GLN A 167 -19.36 20.33 -7.72
N ASN A 168 -19.25 19.04 -7.47
CA ASN A 168 -19.97 18.01 -8.21
C ASN A 168 -20.99 17.23 -7.38
N VAL A 169 -20.94 17.30 -6.05
CA VAL A 169 -21.93 16.67 -5.17
C VAL A 169 -23.01 17.70 -4.83
N LEU A 170 -24.28 17.31 -4.94
CA LEU A 170 -25.40 18.18 -4.56
C LEU A 170 -25.30 18.51 -3.05
N GLY A 171 -25.26 19.79 -2.71
CA GLY A 171 -25.03 20.30 -1.37
C GLY A 171 -23.54 20.30 -0.97
N GLY A 172 -22.64 19.94 -1.89
CA GLY A 172 -21.19 20.01 -1.70
C GLY A 172 -20.65 19.14 -0.57
N ILE A 173 -19.53 19.59 0.01
CA ILE A 173 -18.82 18.88 1.07
C ILE A 173 -19.64 18.75 2.38
N THR A 174 -20.59 19.63 2.62
CA THR A 174 -21.45 19.62 3.82
C THR A 174 -22.67 18.71 3.68
N SER A 175 -22.96 18.18 2.50
CA SER A 175 -24.01 17.17 2.32
C SER A 175 -23.58 15.82 2.94
N ARG A 176 -24.53 14.95 3.26
CA ARG A 176 -24.26 13.61 3.79
C ARG A 176 -23.32 12.80 2.89
N LEU A 177 -23.52 12.86 1.57
CA LEU A 177 -22.60 12.21 0.63
C LEU A 177 -21.25 12.90 0.63
N GLY A 178 -21.20 14.24 0.66
CA GLY A 178 -19.96 14.98 0.69
C GLY A 178 -19.12 14.62 1.91
N GLN A 179 -19.74 14.54 3.09
CA GLN A 179 -19.06 14.13 4.33
C GLN A 179 -18.61 12.67 4.31
N LEU A 180 -19.44 11.76 3.78
CA LEU A 180 -19.06 10.35 3.61
C LEU A 180 -17.83 10.23 2.68
N LEU A 181 -17.83 10.93 1.54
CA LEU A 181 -16.69 10.93 0.63
C LEU A 181 -15.45 11.57 1.25
N ASP A 182 -15.61 12.65 2.03
CA ASP A 182 -14.49 13.29 2.73
C ASP A 182 -13.81 12.33 3.71
N VAL A 183 -14.59 11.62 4.51
CA VAL A 183 -14.09 10.59 5.43
C VAL A 183 -13.46 9.42 4.67
N ALA A 184 -14.16 8.87 3.68
CA ALA A 184 -13.70 7.71 2.93
C ALA A 184 -12.38 7.98 2.20
N TYR A 185 -12.26 9.12 1.54
CA TYR A 185 -11.04 9.46 0.81
C TYR A 185 -9.93 10.04 1.68
N CYS A 186 -10.25 10.53 2.88
CA CYS A 186 -9.24 10.81 3.89
C CYS A 186 -8.55 9.53 4.37
N ILE A 187 -9.30 8.49 4.67
CA ILE A 187 -8.74 7.18 5.08
C ILE A 187 -8.10 6.44 3.92
N GLU A 188 -8.66 6.54 2.70
CA GLU A 188 -8.11 5.87 1.50
C GLU A 188 -6.70 6.35 1.19
N TYR A 189 -6.42 7.65 1.32
CA TYR A 189 -5.11 8.21 1.00
C TYR A 189 -4.27 8.58 2.24
N GLY A 190 -4.82 8.45 3.43
CA GLY A 190 -4.14 8.84 4.67
C GLY A 190 -3.82 10.32 4.74
N ALA A 191 -4.61 11.15 4.07
CA ALA A 191 -4.42 12.59 3.96
C ALA A 191 -5.78 13.30 3.92
N ASP A 192 -5.88 14.48 4.53
CA ASP A 192 -7.10 15.29 4.40
C ASP A 192 -7.37 15.56 2.91
N THR A 193 -8.64 15.49 2.49
CA THR A 193 -9.03 15.53 1.06
C THR A 193 -8.69 16.84 0.34
N THR A 194 -8.15 17.80 1.05
CA THR A 194 -7.56 19.04 0.49
C THR A 194 -6.19 18.83 -0.15
N ASP A 195 -5.47 17.76 0.16
CA ASP A 195 -4.10 17.51 -0.32
C ASP A 195 -4.04 16.56 -1.54
N PRO A 196 -4.77 15.42 -1.59
CA PRO A 196 -4.77 14.55 -2.76
C PRO A 196 -5.40 15.21 -3.98
N SER A 197 -4.80 15.00 -5.16
CA SER A 197 -5.36 15.37 -6.47
C SER A 197 -6.72 14.70 -6.69
N ALA A 198 -7.67 15.41 -7.31
CA ALA A 198 -8.97 14.86 -7.68
C ALA A 198 -8.86 13.63 -8.59
N LEU A 199 -7.78 13.50 -9.35
CA LEU A 199 -7.55 12.33 -10.19
C LEU A 199 -7.49 11.03 -9.39
N ASN A 200 -7.01 11.05 -8.13
CA ASN A 200 -7.02 9.86 -7.28
C ASN A 200 -8.46 9.31 -7.11
N LEU A 201 -9.42 10.18 -6.78
CA LEU A 201 -10.82 9.81 -6.68
C LEU A 201 -11.41 9.39 -8.03
N ILE A 202 -11.14 10.17 -9.09
CA ILE A 202 -11.70 9.93 -10.43
C ILE A 202 -11.24 8.57 -10.97
N TYR A 203 -9.97 8.23 -10.81
CA TYR A 203 -9.42 6.97 -11.31
C TYR A 203 -9.89 5.77 -10.48
N LEU A 204 -10.09 5.94 -9.18
CA LEU A 204 -10.58 4.86 -8.34
C LEU A 204 -12.04 4.49 -8.64
N ILE A 205 -12.94 5.48 -8.74
CA ILE A 205 -14.38 5.19 -8.85
C ILE A 205 -15.03 5.52 -10.20
N GLY A 206 -14.36 6.28 -11.08
CA GLY A 206 -14.92 6.67 -12.37
C GLY A 206 -14.91 5.57 -13.44
N ALA A 207 -14.15 4.50 -13.25
CA ALA A 207 -14.03 3.40 -14.21
C ALA A 207 -15.31 2.54 -14.31
N VAL A 208 -16.08 2.41 -13.21
CA VAL A 208 -17.22 1.50 -13.09
C VAL A 208 -18.49 2.02 -13.75
N GLY A 209 -19.44 1.13 -14.05
CA GLY A 209 -20.79 1.48 -14.49
C GLY A 209 -21.66 2.02 -13.34
N GLN A 210 -22.72 2.77 -13.67
CA GLN A 210 -23.58 3.38 -12.65
C GLN A 210 -24.17 2.38 -11.64
N GLY A 211 -24.58 1.21 -12.12
CA GLY A 211 -25.12 0.15 -11.25
C GLY A 211 -24.08 -0.56 -10.38
N GLN A 212 -22.81 -0.33 -10.66
CA GLN A 212 -21.67 -0.96 -9.97
C GLN A 212 -20.91 0.01 -9.08
N ILE A 213 -21.35 1.28 -9.01
CA ILE A 213 -20.66 2.29 -8.21
C ILE A 213 -20.69 1.91 -6.73
N ARG A 214 -19.53 1.93 -6.11
CA ARG A 214 -19.27 1.67 -4.69
C ARG A 214 -18.32 2.73 -4.15
N LEU A 215 -18.25 2.86 -2.84
CA LEU A 215 -17.44 3.88 -2.17
C LEU A 215 -15.97 3.83 -2.57
N PHE A 216 -15.42 2.63 -2.77
CA PHE A 216 -14.04 2.40 -3.21
C PHE A 216 -13.96 1.75 -4.61
N GLY A 217 -14.90 2.07 -5.49
CA GLY A 217 -14.89 1.63 -6.89
C GLY A 217 -14.91 0.10 -7.05
N PRO A 218 -13.97 -0.48 -7.80
CA PRO A 218 -13.89 -1.92 -8.03
C PRO A 218 -13.27 -2.71 -6.87
N SER A 219 -12.68 -2.02 -5.88
CA SER A 219 -12.14 -2.70 -4.69
C SER A 219 -13.26 -3.41 -3.93
N ASN A 220 -13.06 -4.67 -3.64
CA ASN A 220 -14.04 -5.51 -2.97
C ASN A 220 -13.51 -6.19 -1.70
N GLU A 221 -12.26 -5.94 -1.33
CA GLU A 221 -11.61 -6.34 -0.09
C GLU A 221 -11.88 -7.81 0.31
N LYS A 222 -11.92 -8.68 -0.73
CA LYS A 222 -12.54 -10.00 -0.63
C LYS A 222 -11.72 -11.02 0.11
N TYR A 223 -10.38 -10.91 0.06
CA TYR A 223 -9.50 -11.95 0.56
C TYR A 223 -8.47 -11.41 1.55
N LYS A 224 -8.00 -12.31 2.39
CA LYS A 224 -6.75 -12.18 3.16
C LYS A 224 -6.08 -13.54 3.30
N VAL A 225 -4.76 -13.56 3.48
CA VAL A 225 -4.04 -14.82 3.73
C VAL A 225 -4.48 -15.37 5.08
N ARG A 226 -4.93 -16.63 5.10
CA ARG A 226 -5.30 -17.33 6.34
C ARG A 226 -4.14 -17.31 7.32
N GLY A 227 -4.38 -16.79 8.54
CA GLY A 227 -3.36 -16.63 9.56
C GLY A 227 -2.44 -15.43 9.39
N GLY A 228 -2.72 -14.51 8.45
CA GLY A 228 -2.06 -13.22 8.28
C GLY A 228 -1.19 -13.12 7.04
N ASN A 229 -1.21 -11.94 6.42
CA ASN A 229 -0.53 -11.68 5.14
C ASN A 229 1.00 -11.74 5.22
N ASP A 230 1.58 -11.55 6.41
CA ASP A 230 3.03 -11.67 6.63
C ASP A 230 3.58 -13.09 6.47
N GLN A 231 2.70 -14.09 6.31
CA GLN A 231 3.15 -15.42 5.91
C GLN A 231 3.76 -15.42 4.50
N MET A 232 3.31 -14.54 3.58
CA MET A 232 3.99 -14.36 2.29
C MET A 232 5.45 -13.96 2.49
N VAL A 233 5.70 -13.00 3.39
CA VAL A 233 7.06 -12.57 3.76
C VAL A 233 7.88 -13.74 4.32
N SER A 234 7.31 -14.50 5.24
CA SER A 234 7.99 -15.63 5.89
C SER A 234 8.35 -16.73 4.88
N ARG A 235 7.44 -17.05 3.96
CA ARG A 235 7.68 -18.05 2.90
C ARG A 235 8.75 -17.58 1.89
N LEU A 236 8.68 -16.31 1.46
CA LEU A 236 9.70 -15.74 0.58
C LEU A 236 11.07 -15.73 1.26
N ALA A 237 11.16 -15.31 2.51
CA ALA A 237 12.41 -15.31 3.27
C ALA A 237 13.00 -16.72 3.41
N ALA A 238 12.16 -17.71 3.71
CA ALA A 238 12.60 -19.11 3.78
C ALA A 238 13.11 -19.61 2.42
N ALA A 239 12.44 -19.26 1.32
CA ALA A 239 12.87 -19.63 -0.02
C ALA A 239 14.21 -18.96 -0.42
N LEU A 240 14.51 -17.78 0.09
CA LEU A 240 15.75 -17.05 -0.22
C LEU A 240 16.95 -17.52 0.58
N GLY A 241 16.73 -18.11 1.76
CA GLY A 241 17.84 -18.60 2.61
C GLY A 241 18.81 -17.50 3.01
N GLY A 242 20.12 -17.73 2.88
CA GLY A 242 21.18 -16.80 3.31
C GLY A 242 21.38 -15.54 2.45
N GLN A 243 20.44 -15.22 1.53
CA GLN A 243 20.56 -14.03 0.68
C GLN A 243 20.18 -12.71 1.39
N ILE A 244 19.54 -12.77 2.57
CA ILE A 244 19.04 -11.61 3.30
C ILE A 244 19.99 -11.24 4.43
N ILE A 245 20.40 -9.97 4.48
CA ILE A 245 21.26 -9.40 5.52
C ILE A 245 20.48 -8.26 6.19
N THR A 246 20.13 -8.46 7.45
CA THR A 246 19.40 -7.48 8.27
C THR A 246 20.35 -6.52 9.01
N GLY A 247 19.79 -5.42 9.58
CA GLY A 247 20.56 -4.40 10.31
C GLY A 247 21.42 -3.50 9.40
N LYS A 248 21.16 -3.50 8.07
CA LYS A 248 21.91 -2.73 7.08
C LYS A 248 21.11 -1.51 6.61
N VAL A 249 21.32 -0.39 7.28
CA VAL A 249 20.64 0.88 6.96
C VAL A 249 21.37 1.55 5.80
N LEU A 250 20.70 1.62 4.64
CA LEU A 250 21.20 2.38 3.49
C LEU A 250 21.23 3.88 3.83
N ASN A 251 22.36 4.56 3.62
CA ASN A 251 22.50 6.00 3.83
C ASN A 251 23.03 6.77 2.61
N ALA A 252 23.52 6.11 1.58
CA ALA A 252 23.97 6.76 0.35
C ALA A 252 23.84 5.85 -0.87
N VAL A 253 23.52 6.44 -2.02
CA VAL A 253 23.55 5.81 -3.34
C VAL A 253 24.34 6.71 -4.27
N ALA A 254 25.33 6.15 -4.96
CA ALA A 254 26.12 6.88 -5.94
C ALA A 254 26.32 6.05 -7.20
N ALA A 255 26.20 6.70 -8.37
CA ALA A 255 26.61 6.12 -9.64
C ALA A 255 28.14 6.06 -9.73
N SER A 256 28.70 4.99 -10.25
CA SER A 256 30.13 4.77 -10.41
C SER A 256 30.39 4.09 -11.76
N GLY A 257 30.46 4.89 -12.81
CA GLY A 257 30.46 4.40 -14.19
C GLY A 257 29.18 3.59 -14.47
N ASN A 258 29.33 2.33 -14.91
CA ASN A 258 28.20 1.43 -15.17
C ASN A 258 27.73 0.66 -13.90
N ARG A 259 28.23 1.02 -12.74
CA ARG A 259 27.97 0.34 -11.45
C ARG A 259 27.39 1.32 -10.44
N TRP A 260 26.92 0.78 -9.33
CA TRP A 260 26.37 1.54 -8.21
C TRP A 260 27.17 1.26 -6.94
N THR A 261 27.46 2.31 -6.18
CA THR A 261 28.02 2.21 -4.83
C THR A 261 26.93 2.53 -3.82
N LEU A 262 26.68 1.60 -2.91
CA LEU A 262 25.71 1.70 -1.82
C LEU A 262 26.47 1.83 -0.50
N GLY A 263 26.29 2.94 0.20
CA GLY A 263 26.86 3.19 1.52
C GLY A 263 25.86 2.84 2.62
N PHE A 264 26.34 2.25 3.72
CA PHE A 264 25.50 1.87 4.86
C PHE A 264 25.92 2.61 6.14
N GLY A 265 24.98 2.68 7.10
CA GLY A 265 25.15 3.40 8.37
C GLY A 265 26.29 2.86 9.25
N ASP A 266 26.70 1.62 9.08
CA ASP A 266 27.84 1.00 9.74
C ASP A 266 29.20 1.32 9.07
N ARG A 267 29.22 2.28 8.16
CA ARG A 267 30.36 2.71 7.33
C ARG A 267 30.84 1.67 6.30
N SER A 268 30.14 0.55 6.15
CA SER A 268 30.42 -0.39 5.05
C SER A 268 29.86 0.15 3.74
N SER A 269 30.41 -0.32 2.63
CA SER A 269 29.91 -0.05 1.29
C SER A 269 29.93 -1.29 0.42
N VAL A 270 29.04 -1.29 -0.59
CA VAL A 270 28.91 -2.37 -1.56
C VAL A 270 28.80 -1.77 -2.95
N THR A 271 29.55 -2.34 -3.90
CA THR A 271 29.40 -2.02 -5.31
C THR A 271 28.61 -3.11 -6.02
N ALA A 272 27.65 -2.72 -6.86
CA ALA A 272 26.78 -3.63 -7.59
C ALA A 272 26.70 -3.25 -9.08
N ASP A 273 26.48 -4.24 -9.94
CA ASP A 273 26.26 -4.05 -11.38
C ASP A 273 24.78 -3.70 -11.67
N ARG A 274 23.86 -4.23 -10.84
CA ARG A 274 22.43 -3.96 -10.86
C ARG A 274 21.93 -3.74 -9.44
N VAL A 275 21.08 -2.73 -9.27
CA VAL A 275 20.48 -2.41 -7.97
C VAL A 275 18.97 -2.34 -8.12
N ILE A 276 18.23 -2.93 -7.16
CA ILE A 276 16.80 -2.70 -6.98
C ILE A 276 16.61 -1.94 -5.67
N LEU A 277 16.13 -0.70 -5.74
CA LEU A 277 15.74 0.09 -4.57
C LEU A 277 14.27 -0.20 -4.25
N ALA A 278 14.03 -1.03 -3.23
CA ALA A 278 12.71 -1.45 -2.79
C ALA A 278 12.31 -0.75 -1.47
N LEU A 279 12.57 0.55 -1.40
CA LEU A 279 12.35 1.40 -0.24
C LEU A 279 11.18 2.37 -0.48
N PRO A 280 10.38 2.71 0.56
CA PRO A 280 9.44 3.81 0.47
C PRO A 280 10.15 5.13 0.13
N PHE A 281 9.57 5.97 -0.72
CA PHE A 281 10.18 7.25 -1.08
C PHE A 281 10.30 8.19 0.13
N SER A 282 9.39 8.11 1.09
CA SER A 282 9.51 8.80 2.38
C SER A 282 10.83 8.49 3.11
N VAL A 283 11.24 7.22 3.12
CA VAL A 283 12.53 6.80 3.72
C VAL A 283 13.70 7.26 2.86
N MET A 284 13.59 7.17 1.53
CA MET A 284 14.66 7.60 0.63
C MET A 284 14.97 9.09 0.79
N ARG A 285 13.92 9.96 0.80
CA ARG A 285 14.10 11.42 0.92
C ARG A 285 14.69 11.85 2.26
N GLU A 286 14.34 11.15 3.34
CA GLU A 286 14.73 11.55 4.69
C GLU A 286 16.08 10.96 5.13
N ARG A 287 16.48 9.81 4.58
CA ARG A 287 17.58 9.03 5.14
C ARG A 287 18.69 8.69 4.16
N VAL A 288 18.47 8.84 2.85
CA VAL A 288 19.44 8.40 1.85
C VAL A 288 20.02 9.60 1.09
N ASN A 289 21.33 9.75 1.12
CA ASN A 289 22.01 10.73 0.30
C ASN A 289 22.01 10.26 -1.18
N LEU A 290 21.26 10.96 -2.03
CA LEU A 290 21.11 10.68 -3.46
C LEU A 290 21.84 11.67 -4.37
N ARG A 291 22.64 12.59 -3.81
CA ARG A 291 23.29 13.68 -4.58
C ARG A 291 24.15 13.19 -5.73
N ASN A 292 24.78 12.03 -5.55
CA ASN A 292 25.66 11.42 -6.54
C ASN A 292 25.00 10.24 -7.30
N ALA A 293 23.68 10.06 -7.15
CA ALA A 293 22.94 9.01 -7.85
C ALA A 293 22.69 9.32 -9.33
N GLY A 294 22.72 10.60 -9.73
CA GLY A 294 22.46 11.00 -11.11
C GLY A 294 21.02 10.75 -11.56
N PHE A 295 20.06 10.74 -10.64
CA PHE A 295 18.65 10.58 -10.98
C PHE A 295 18.13 11.83 -11.68
N PHE A 296 17.31 11.65 -12.72
CA PHE A 296 16.72 12.76 -13.47
C PHE A 296 15.65 13.51 -12.67
N VAL A 297 15.29 14.72 -13.12
CA VAL A 297 14.49 15.68 -12.35
C VAL A 297 13.14 15.09 -11.90
N GLN A 298 12.42 14.41 -12.78
CA GLN A 298 11.11 13.82 -12.43
C GLN A 298 11.25 12.69 -11.41
N LYS A 299 12.28 11.84 -11.52
CA LYS A 299 12.56 10.81 -10.50
C LYS A 299 12.87 11.44 -9.15
N MET A 300 13.69 12.49 -9.11
CA MET A 300 13.97 13.21 -7.87
C MET A 300 12.73 13.92 -7.34
N GLY A 301 11.88 14.47 -8.22
CA GLY A 301 10.57 15.04 -7.86
C GLY A 301 9.68 13.99 -7.17
N ALA A 302 9.55 12.80 -7.77
CA ALA A 302 8.78 11.70 -7.20
C ALA A 302 9.33 11.28 -5.82
N ILE A 303 10.64 11.07 -5.71
CA ILE A 303 11.27 10.67 -4.43
C ILE A 303 11.06 11.75 -3.36
N ASN A 304 11.25 13.02 -3.69
CA ASN A 304 11.22 14.10 -2.72
C ASN A 304 9.81 14.54 -2.32
N GLU A 305 8.80 14.39 -3.19
CA GLU A 305 7.54 15.12 -3.04
C GLU A 305 6.29 14.24 -3.09
N LEU A 306 6.35 13.01 -3.66
CA LEU A 306 5.19 12.12 -3.71
C LEU A 306 4.57 12.01 -2.32
N GLY A 307 3.24 12.18 -2.24
CA GLY A 307 2.51 12.06 -0.98
C GLY A 307 2.76 10.72 -0.30
N MET A 308 2.78 10.72 1.01
CA MET A 308 2.86 9.52 1.82
C MET A 308 1.82 9.65 2.93
N GLY A 309 0.85 8.77 2.93
CA GLY A 309 -0.28 8.80 3.84
C GLY A 309 0.10 8.63 5.30
N SER A 310 -0.73 9.19 6.16
CA SER A 310 -0.67 9.02 7.60
C SER A 310 -1.92 8.28 8.04
N ASN A 311 -1.85 6.95 8.09
CA ASN A 311 -2.93 6.11 8.59
C ASN A 311 -2.49 5.36 9.84
N ALA A 312 -3.46 5.11 10.71
CA ALA A 312 -3.28 4.31 11.90
C ALA A 312 -4.40 3.30 12.07
N LYS A 313 -4.08 2.17 12.69
CA LYS A 313 -5.02 1.13 13.11
C LYS A 313 -5.04 1.05 14.63
N LEU A 314 -6.16 1.40 15.25
CA LEU A 314 -6.43 1.12 16.65
C LEU A 314 -7.30 -0.13 16.68
N ALA A 315 -6.74 -1.27 17.07
CA ALA A 315 -7.46 -2.55 17.13
C ALA A 315 -7.89 -2.85 18.55
N LEU A 316 -9.20 -3.04 18.78
CA LEU A 316 -9.80 -3.33 20.08
C LEU A 316 -10.49 -4.69 20.04
N GLN A 317 -10.25 -5.54 21.06
CA GLN A 317 -10.95 -6.82 21.16
C GLN A 317 -12.19 -6.72 22.05
N PHE A 318 -13.27 -7.35 21.57
CA PHE A 318 -14.57 -7.41 22.23
C PHE A 318 -14.94 -8.86 22.56
N THR A 319 -15.74 -9.07 23.60
CA THR A 319 -16.20 -10.40 24.04
C THR A 319 -17.11 -11.07 23.01
N THR A 320 -17.76 -10.29 22.16
CA THR A 320 -18.62 -10.75 21.06
C THR A 320 -18.49 -9.78 19.89
N ARG A 321 -18.87 -10.21 18.68
CA ARG A 321 -19.06 -9.34 17.52
C ARG A 321 -20.40 -8.59 17.66
N HIS A 322 -20.45 -7.65 18.60
CA HIS A 322 -21.68 -6.95 18.98
C HIS A 322 -22.32 -6.20 17.82
N TRP A 323 -21.52 -5.62 16.92
CA TRP A 323 -21.98 -4.93 15.70
C TRP A 323 -22.91 -5.80 14.85
N ASN A 324 -22.66 -7.10 14.77
CA ASN A 324 -23.54 -8.03 14.03
C ASN A 324 -24.94 -8.10 14.63
N THR A 325 -25.09 -7.98 15.97
CA THR A 325 -26.39 -7.99 16.62
C THR A 325 -27.21 -6.72 16.35
N LEU A 326 -26.56 -5.67 15.90
CA LEU A 326 -27.17 -4.41 15.50
C LEU A 326 -27.53 -4.36 14.00
N GLY A 327 -27.15 -5.39 13.23
CA GLY A 327 -27.30 -5.42 11.78
C GLY A 327 -26.17 -4.76 11.01
N CYS A 328 -25.10 -4.34 11.69
CA CYS A 328 -23.89 -3.82 11.05
C CYS A 328 -22.99 -4.99 10.61
N ASN A 329 -22.48 -4.96 9.38
CA ASN A 329 -21.53 -5.96 8.88
C ASN A 329 -20.11 -5.80 9.43
N ASP A 330 -19.89 -4.79 10.28
CA ASP A 330 -18.67 -4.27 10.90
C ASP A 330 -18.10 -2.98 10.26
N ASP A 331 -18.41 -2.72 8.99
CA ASP A 331 -18.03 -1.47 8.37
C ASP A 331 -18.91 -0.33 8.90
N SER A 332 -18.32 0.73 9.38
CA SER A 332 -19.02 1.96 9.70
C SER A 332 -18.22 3.20 9.36
N TYR A 333 -18.91 4.27 8.98
CA TYR A 333 -18.34 5.58 8.63
C TYR A 333 -19.04 6.65 9.44
N SER A 334 -18.26 7.59 10.02
CA SER A 334 -18.82 8.55 10.98
C SER A 334 -18.05 9.85 11.04
N ASP A 335 -18.76 10.91 11.43
CA ASP A 335 -18.24 12.21 11.85
C ASP A 335 -18.19 12.39 13.37
N THR A 336 -18.49 11.36 14.17
CA THR A 336 -18.51 11.42 15.63
C THR A 336 -17.12 11.53 16.27
N GLY A 337 -16.06 11.45 15.45
CA GLY A 337 -14.67 11.61 15.87
C GLY A 337 -13.76 10.43 15.51
N TYR A 338 -14.30 9.23 15.30
CA TYR A 338 -13.66 8.16 14.53
C TYR A 338 -14.06 8.29 13.07
N GLN A 339 -13.32 7.64 12.15
CA GLN A 339 -13.58 7.75 10.71
C GLN A 339 -14.21 6.48 10.11
N ALA A 340 -13.58 5.33 10.29
CA ALA A 340 -14.11 4.07 9.78
C ALA A 340 -13.75 2.88 10.68
N THR A 341 -14.59 1.84 10.62
CA THR A 341 -14.33 0.58 11.32
C THR A 341 -14.47 -0.60 10.40
N TRP A 342 -13.81 -1.72 10.76
CA TRP A 342 -14.08 -3.08 10.26
C TRP A 342 -13.60 -4.15 11.24
N ASP A 343 -14.12 -5.38 11.11
CA ASP A 343 -13.72 -6.54 11.91
C ASP A 343 -12.53 -7.28 11.27
N VAL A 344 -11.33 -7.11 11.83
CA VAL A 344 -10.13 -7.82 11.37
C VAL A 344 -10.19 -9.32 11.65
N THR A 345 -11.14 -9.77 12.48
CA THR A 345 -11.36 -11.20 12.79
C THR A 345 -12.44 -11.84 11.93
N ARG A 346 -12.98 -11.14 10.94
CA ARG A 346 -13.94 -11.71 9.98
C ARG A 346 -13.35 -12.98 9.36
N GLY A 347 -14.07 -14.09 9.47
CA GLY A 347 -13.59 -15.43 9.07
C GLY A 347 -12.70 -16.15 10.08
N GLN A 348 -12.30 -15.53 11.20
CA GLN A 348 -11.63 -16.23 12.29
C GLN A 348 -12.64 -16.89 13.25
N THR A 349 -12.24 -17.99 13.86
CA THR A 349 -13.09 -18.75 14.82
C THR A 349 -13.20 -18.04 16.17
N GLY A 350 -14.22 -18.44 16.94
CA GLY A 350 -14.49 -17.95 18.30
C GLY A 350 -15.52 -16.82 18.35
N ALA A 351 -16.04 -16.57 19.54
CA ALA A 351 -17.08 -15.56 19.80
C ALA A 351 -16.54 -14.13 19.79
N ASN A 352 -15.29 -13.93 20.22
CA ASN A 352 -14.65 -12.62 20.26
C ASN A 352 -14.53 -12.02 18.86
N GLY A 353 -14.54 -10.68 18.80
CA GLY A 353 -14.23 -9.93 17.59
C GLY A 353 -13.18 -8.87 17.88
N ILE A 354 -12.41 -8.48 16.86
CA ILE A 354 -11.47 -7.35 16.93
C ILE A 354 -11.93 -6.32 15.92
N LEU A 355 -12.47 -5.21 16.42
CA LEU A 355 -12.83 -4.06 15.59
C LEU A 355 -11.67 -3.09 15.50
N VAL A 356 -11.38 -2.61 14.30
CA VAL A 356 -10.38 -1.55 14.06
C VAL A 356 -11.09 -0.22 13.96
N ASP A 357 -10.60 0.81 14.65
CA ASP A 357 -10.75 2.21 14.27
C ASP A 357 -9.63 2.54 13.29
N TYR A 358 -9.99 2.82 12.05
CA TYR A 358 -9.08 3.19 10.99
C TYR A 358 -9.16 4.67 10.70
N THR A 359 -8.02 5.33 10.83
CA THR A 359 -7.96 6.78 10.68
C THR A 359 -6.90 7.21 9.67
N GLY A 360 -7.11 8.40 9.08
CA GLY A 360 -6.20 9.01 8.12
C GLY A 360 -6.02 10.51 8.39
N GLY A 361 -5.02 11.10 7.74
CA GLY A 361 -4.79 12.53 7.70
C GLY A 361 -4.64 13.18 9.08
N SER A 362 -5.31 14.30 9.27
CA SER A 362 -5.26 15.09 10.53
C SER A 362 -5.82 14.32 11.72
N VAL A 363 -6.72 13.36 11.53
CA VAL A 363 -7.25 12.53 12.63
C VAL A 363 -6.15 11.65 13.20
N THR A 364 -5.43 10.90 12.33
CA THR A 364 -4.26 10.12 12.75
C THR A 364 -3.20 11.00 13.41
N ALA A 365 -2.93 12.19 12.86
CA ALA A 365 -1.93 13.10 13.43
C ALA A 365 -2.26 13.49 14.90
N ARG A 366 -3.55 13.67 15.23
CA ARG A 366 -3.99 13.93 16.62
C ARG A 366 -3.89 12.71 17.54
N GLN A 367 -3.94 11.50 16.99
CA GLN A 367 -3.80 10.25 17.74
C GLN A 367 -2.33 9.86 17.96
N SER A 368 -1.45 10.30 17.06
CA SER A 368 -0.05 9.91 17.02
C SER A 368 0.68 10.15 18.35
N GLY A 369 1.36 9.12 18.83
CA GLY A 369 2.13 9.17 20.08
C GLY A 369 1.33 9.06 21.36
N ARG A 370 0.01 8.94 21.29
CA ARG A 370 -0.85 8.76 22.47
C ARG A 370 -0.87 7.28 22.89
N LEU A 371 -1.22 7.06 24.16
CA LEU A 371 -1.35 5.70 24.70
C LEU A 371 -2.54 4.96 24.07
N PRO A 372 -2.38 3.70 23.67
CA PRO A 372 -3.47 2.92 23.07
C PRO A 372 -4.72 2.84 23.97
N SER A 373 -4.55 2.75 25.29
CA SER A 373 -5.67 2.72 26.25
C SER A 373 -6.46 4.04 26.27
N ALA A 374 -5.80 5.19 26.15
CA ALA A 374 -6.48 6.49 26.10
C ALA A 374 -7.23 6.66 24.75
N LEU A 375 -6.64 6.18 23.64
CA LEU A 375 -7.30 6.16 22.33
C LEU A 375 -8.53 5.23 22.36
N ALA A 376 -8.41 4.06 23.01
CA ALA A 376 -9.53 3.12 23.15
C ALA A 376 -10.72 3.75 23.88
N GLN A 377 -10.50 4.45 24.98
CA GLN A 377 -11.57 5.14 25.71
C GLN A 377 -12.25 6.22 24.86
N GLN A 378 -11.45 6.97 24.10
CA GLN A 378 -11.98 7.98 23.18
C GLN A 378 -12.81 7.32 22.07
N PHE A 379 -12.29 6.30 21.40
CA PHE A 379 -12.99 5.57 20.35
C PHE A 379 -14.29 4.96 20.84
N LEU A 380 -14.29 4.29 22.01
CA LEU A 380 -15.49 3.69 22.58
C LEU A 380 -16.60 4.72 22.82
N ALA A 381 -16.26 5.89 23.35
CA ALA A 381 -17.24 6.97 23.54
C ALA A 381 -17.82 7.49 22.20
N GLN A 382 -17.00 7.57 21.15
CA GLN A 382 -17.41 8.01 19.81
C GLN A 382 -18.24 6.94 19.09
N ALA A 383 -17.80 5.68 19.18
CA ALA A 383 -18.45 4.55 18.53
C ALA A 383 -19.78 4.15 19.19
N GLU A 384 -19.97 4.43 20.48
CA GLU A 384 -21.23 4.16 21.21
C GLU A 384 -22.43 4.86 20.57
N VAL A 385 -22.22 6.00 19.90
CA VAL A 385 -23.26 6.74 19.16
C VAL A 385 -23.78 5.94 17.96
N VAL A 386 -22.88 5.20 17.30
CA VAL A 386 -23.17 4.45 16.05
C VAL A 386 -23.45 2.98 16.33
N LEU A 387 -22.78 2.42 17.33
CA LEU A 387 -22.86 1.02 17.73
C LEU A 387 -23.21 0.93 19.22
N PRO A 388 -24.46 1.23 19.61
CA PRO A 388 -24.88 1.29 21.01
C PRO A 388 -24.62 -0.04 21.75
N GLY A 389 -24.04 0.04 22.96
CA GLY A 389 -23.69 -1.14 23.77
C GLY A 389 -22.33 -1.74 23.47
N LEU A 390 -21.57 -1.17 22.53
CA LEU A 390 -20.24 -1.64 22.13
C LEU A 390 -19.25 -1.58 23.30
N ALA A 391 -19.24 -0.45 24.03
CA ALA A 391 -18.29 -0.22 25.11
C ALA A 391 -18.38 -1.28 26.22
N ALA A 392 -19.57 -1.79 26.52
CA ALA A 392 -19.79 -2.84 27.52
C ALA A 392 -19.20 -4.21 27.11
N LYS A 393 -18.81 -4.39 25.84
CA LYS A 393 -18.22 -5.63 25.33
C LYS A 393 -16.69 -5.57 25.22
N PHE A 394 -16.07 -4.44 25.49
CA PHE A 394 -14.62 -4.27 25.39
C PHE A 394 -13.88 -5.13 26.42
N THR A 395 -12.87 -5.88 25.98
CA THR A 395 -12.09 -6.78 26.85
C THR A 395 -10.95 -6.10 27.58
N GLY A 396 -10.61 -4.87 27.21
CA GLY A 396 -9.39 -4.17 27.66
C GLY A 396 -8.19 -4.38 26.73
N ALA A 397 -8.22 -5.37 25.83
CA ALA A 397 -7.12 -5.61 24.91
C ALA A 397 -7.17 -4.64 23.73
N VAL A 398 -6.10 -3.89 23.54
CA VAL A 398 -5.98 -2.86 22.51
C VAL A 398 -4.56 -2.76 21.99
N THR A 399 -4.41 -2.51 20.68
CA THR A 399 -3.12 -2.17 20.04
C THR A 399 -3.28 -0.96 19.12
N PHE A 400 -2.19 -0.23 18.91
CA PHE A 400 -2.16 0.93 18.03
C PHE A 400 -0.95 0.87 17.11
N ASP A 401 -1.20 0.83 15.81
CA ASP A 401 -0.20 0.79 14.74
C ASP A 401 -0.24 2.11 13.97
N ASP A 402 0.70 3.01 14.29
CA ASP A 402 0.91 4.29 13.61
C ASP A 402 2.12 4.18 12.66
N TRP A 403 1.83 4.05 11.36
CA TRP A 403 2.87 3.87 10.35
C TRP A 403 3.68 5.13 10.08
N SER A 404 3.15 6.31 10.39
CA SER A 404 3.87 7.58 10.23
C SER A 404 5.07 7.71 11.18
N ARG A 405 5.00 7.06 12.34
CA ARG A 405 6.09 7.02 13.32
C ARG A 405 7.06 5.87 13.14
N ASN A 406 6.76 4.94 12.26
CA ASN A 406 7.68 3.82 12.01
C ASN A 406 8.91 4.34 11.25
N PRO A 407 10.14 4.20 11.81
CA PRO A 407 11.35 4.80 11.23
C PRO A 407 11.73 4.21 9.87
N TRP A 408 11.18 3.06 9.49
CA TRP A 408 11.48 2.33 8.26
C TRP A 408 10.38 2.45 7.20
N THR A 409 9.33 3.23 7.48
CA THR A 409 8.25 3.50 6.52
C THR A 409 7.92 4.98 6.40
N LEU A 410 7.90 5.72 7.53
CA LEU A 410 7.60 7.16 7.61
C LEU A 410 6.28 7.50 6.88
N GLY A 411 5.28 6.64 7.06
CA GLY A 411 3.95 6.75 6.47
C GLY A 411 3.33 5.41 6.10
N SER A 412 2.08 5.42 5.68
CA SER A 412 1.27 4.25 5.34
C SER A 412 1.48 3.79 3.89
N TYR A 413 1.10 4.58 2.91
CA TYR A 413 1.23 4.31 1.47
C TYR A 413 1.22 5.61 0.65
N ALA A 414 1.59 5.48 -0.63
CA ALA A 414 1.75 6.62 -1.52
C ALA A 414 0.43 7.11 -2.11
N TYR A 415 0.35 8.39 -2.41
CA TYR A 415 -0.72 9.02 -3.18
C TYR A 415 -0.19 10.27 -3.92
N PHE A 416 -0.86 10.68 -4.98
CA PHE A 416 -0.50 11.91 -5.69
C PHE A 416 -1.21 13.13 -5.08
N LYS A 417 -0.44 14.15 -4.69
CA LYS A 417 -0.96 15.45 -4.29
C LYS A 417 -1.41 16.26 -5.48
N VAL A 418 -2.12 17.35 -5.22
CA VAL A 418 -2.50 18.32 -6.27
C VAL A 418 -1.29 18.71 -7.11
N GLY A 419 -1.40 18.60 -8.44
CA GLY A 419 -0.38 18.95 -9.42
C GLY A 419 0.74 17.92 -9.62
N GLN A 420 0.75 16.80 -8.91
CA GLN A 420 1.83 15.84 -8.97
C GLN A 420 1.75 14.86 -10.14
N TYR A 421 0.57 14.56 -10.65
CA TYR A 421 0.44 13.72 -11.85
C TYR A 421 1.19 14.33 -13.04
N GLN A 422 0.98 15.60 -13.30
CA GLN A 422 1.68 16.30 -14.40
C GLN A 422 3.17 16.43 -14.18
N ARG A 423 3.63 16.47 -12.94
CA ARG A 423 5.03 16.74 -12.62
C ARG A 423 5.91 15.51 -12.73
N PHE A 424 5.43 14.33 -12.34
CA PHE A 424 6.28 13.15 -12.29
C PHE A 424 5.55 11.80 -12.35
N ALA A 425 4.21 11.72 -12.48
CA ALA A 425 3.55 10.42 -12.53
C ALA A 425 4.07 9.57 -13.70
N GLY A 426 4.47 8.34 -13.38
CA GLY A 426 5.16 7.41 -14.26
C GLY A 426 6.66 7.33 -14.00
N ALA A 427 7.28 8.43 -13.54
CA ALA A 427 8.71 8.44 -13.24
C ALA A 427 9.09 7.55 -12.05
N GLU A 428 8.14 7.22 -11.15
CA GLU A 428 8.38 6.42 -9.95
C GLU A 428 9.00 5.05 -10.26
N GLY A 429 8.49 4.40 -11.29
CA GLY A 429 8.93 3.07 -11.72
C GLY A 429 10.07 3.06 -12.74
N GLU A 430 10.39 4.20 -13.39
CA GLU A 430 11.38 4.25 -14.45
C GLU A 430 12.79 3.85 -13.99
N ILE A 431 13.49 3.11 -14.84
CA ILE A 431 14.87 2.68 -14.61
C ILE A 431 15.82 3.87 -14.79
N VAL A 432 16.86 3.97 -13.95
CA VAL A 432 17.95 4.94 -14.15
C VAL A 432 19.26 4.18 -14.31
N GLY A 433 19.75 4.10 -15.53
CA GLY A 433 20.93 3.28 -15.86
C GLY A 433 20.70 1.80 -15.51
N SER A 434 21.39 1.29 -14.50
CA SER A 434 21.19 -0.08 -14.00
C SER A 434 20.61 -0.10 -12.57
N CYS A 435 19.94 0.99 -12.18
CA CYS A 435 19.18 1.09 -10.92
C CYS A 435 17.68 0.98 -11.22
N HIS A 436 17.04 -0.01 -10.63
CA HIS A 436 15.63 -0.33 -10.74
C HIS A 436 14.91 0.06 -9.46
N PHE A 437 13.59 0.26 -9.53
CA PHE A 437 12.78 0.71 -8.40
C PHE A 437 11.59 -0.23 -8.21
N ALA A 438 11.35 -0.64 -6.98
CA ALA A 438 10.21 -1.45 -6.60
C ALA A 438 9.55 -0.90 -5.32
N GLY A 439 8.28 -1.18 -5.13
CA GLY A 439 7.46 -0.66 -4.04
C GLY A 439 6.09 -0.31 -4.57
N GLU A 440 5.07 -0.31 -3.72
CA GLU A 440 3.70 0.03 -4.13
C GLU A 440 3.62 1.39 -4.83
N GLN A 441 4.45 2.35 -4.41
CA GLN A 441 4.54 3.68 -5.01
C GLN A 441 5.06 3.68 -6.46
N THR A 442 5.59 2.57 -6.95
CA THR A 442 6.09 2.41 -8.33
C THR A 442 5.15 1.61 -9.22
N SER A 443 4.00 1.18 -8.70
CA SER A 443 2.93 0.57 -9.46
C SER A 443 2.00 1.65 -10.00
N GLN A 444 1.59 1.53 -11.26
CA GLN A 444 0.64 2.44 -11.88
C GLN A 444 -0.79 2.11 -11.48
N ASP A 445 -1.15 0.82 -11.49
CA ASP A 445 -2.54 0.37 -11.36
C ASP A 445 -2.92 -0.06 -9.94
N ALA A 446 -1.93 -0.35 -9.09
CA ALA A 446 -2.14 -0.84 -7.72
C ALA A 446 -1.29 -0.09 -6.69
N GLN A 447 -1.09 1.24 -6.89
CA GLN A 447 -0.41 2.09 -5.92
C GLN A 447 -1.16 2.05 -4.58
N GLY A 448 -0.43 1.94 -3.47
CA GLY A 448 -1.00 1.83 -2.13
C GLY A 448 -1.32 0.41 -1.66
N TYR A 449 -1.46 -0.55 -2.58
CA TYR A 449 -1.88 -1.92 -2.27
C TYR A 449 -0.72 -2.91 -2.15
N LEU A 450 -0.99 -4.07 -1.52
CA LEU A 450 -0.08 -5.22 -1.50
C LEU A 450 0.22 -5.71 -2.92
N ASP A 451 -0.77 -5.61 -3.82
CA ASP A 451 -0.64 -6.04 -5.22
C ASP A 451 0.41 -5.22 -5.95
N GLY A 452 0.41 -3.90 -5.80
CA GLY A 452 1.43 -3.03 -6.36
C GLY A 452 2.83 -3.32 -5.83
N ALA A 453 2.94 -3.76 -4.58
CA ALA A 453 4.23 -4.19 -4.03
C ALA A 453 4.73 -5.48 -4.71
N VAL A 454 3.86 -6.47 -4.93
CA VAL A 454 4.20 -7.74 -5.60
C VAL A 454 4.47 -7.51 -7.09
N GLU A 455 3.59 -6.78 -7.77
CA GLU A 455 3.70 -6.42 -9.19
C GLU A 455 5.02 -5.70 -9.48
N SER A 456 5.34 -4.66 -8.74
CA SER A 456 6.58 -3.90 -8.91
C SER A 456 7.83 -4.74 -8.62
N GLY A 457 7.74 -5.69 -7.69
CA GLY A 457 8.80 -6.67 -7.44
C GLY A 457 9.02 -7.61 -8.64
N ASN A 458 7.93 -8.12 -9.23
CA ASN A 458 7.97 -8.93 -10.45
C ASN A 458 8.60 -8.12 -11.61
N ARG A 459 8.09 -6.90 -11.86
CA ARG A 459 8.58 -6.01 -12.92
C ARG A 459 10.08 -5.71 -12.77
N ALA A 460 10.53 -5.32 -11.57
CA ALA A 460 11.93 -5.00 -11.34
C ALA A 460 12.86 -6.23 -11.54
N ALA A 461 12.39 -7.43 -11.19
CA ALA A 461 13.13 -8.67 -11.49
C ALA A 461 13.23 -8.93 -13.00
N ASP A 462 12.12 -8.79 -13.73
CA ASP A 462 12.10 -8.98 -15.19
C ASP A 462 12.99 -7.97 -15.93
N GLU A 463 13.01 -6.71 -15.46
CA GLU A 463 13.91 -5.66 -15.97
C GLU A 463 15.39 -6.07 -15.79
N VAL A 464 15.77 -6.58 -14.60
CA VAL A 464 17.13 -7.06 -14.34
C VAL A 464 17.48 -8.27 -15.21
N VAL A 465 16.57 -9.24 -15.32
CA VAL A 465 16.77 -10.43 -16.17
C VAL A 465 16.99 -10.01 -17.62
N SER A 466 16.12 -9.16 -18.16
CA SER A 466 16.22 -8.64 -19.52
C SER A 466 17.56 -7.94 -19.78
N ALA A 467 18.00 -7.10 -18.84
CA ALA A 467 19.26 -6.37 -18.94
C ALA A 467 20.52 -7.25 -18.79
N LEU A 468 20.42 -8.47 -18.25
CA LEU A 468 21.53 -9.41 -18.11
C LEU A 468 21.58 -10.43 -19.27
N THR A 469 20.49 -10.55 -20.03
CA THR A 469 20.38 -11.47 -21.17
C THR A 469 20.47 -10.78 -22.54
N ALA A 470 20.39 -9.44 -22.57
CA ALA A 470 20.61 -8.60 -23.75
C ALA A 470 22.13 -8.42 -24.02
#